data_ca331959d93b2801e15245f8d8e3c782
#
_entry.id   ca331959d93b2801e15245f8d8e3c782
#
_cell.length_a   1.000
_cell.length_b   1.000
_cell.length_c   1.000
_cell.angle_alpha   90.00
_cell.angle_beta   90.00
_cell.angle_gamma   90.00
#
_symmetry.space_group_name_H-M   'P 1'
#
loop_
_entity.id
_entity.type
_entity.pdbx_description
1 polymer ?
#
loop_
_entity_poly.entity_id
_entity_poly.type
_entity_poly.pdbx_seq_one_letter_code
_entity_poly.pdbx_strand_id
1 'polypeptide(L)'
;MTIRRSLTITMTPDWRAALRQAGKAGQADRYQGETLNFESPGAFFGRLTERRWALVTTLLGQGAIAVRELARRAGRDVKRVLGDVQVLTELGLVERDDAGGVLCPFADVHIDMHVHHENVAA
;
A
#
# COMPACT_ATOMS: atom_id res chain seq x y z
N MET A 1 -3.18 -5.96 23.65
CA MET A 1 -3.93 -4.96 22.86
C MET A 1 -3.31 -4.86 21.48
N THR A 2 -4.08 -5.03 20.44
CA THR A 2 -3.58 -4.99 19.08
C THR A 2 -3.46 -3.55 18.58
N ILE A 3 -2.27 -3.16 18.15
CA ILE A 3 -2.05 -1.83 17.58
C ILE A 3 -2.65 -1.83 16.17
N ARG A 4 -3.50 -0.85 15.87
CA ARG A 4 -4.00 -0.65 14.52
C ARG A 4 -2.89 -0.06 13.66
N ARG A 5 -2.48 -0.80 12.66
CA ARG A 5 -1.47 -0.32 11.73
C ARG A 5 -2.11 0.62 10.72
N SER A 6 -1.43 1.69 10.43
CA SER A 6 -1.86 2.64 9.41
C SER A 6 -0.73 2.87 8.42
N LEU A 7 -1.09 3.08 7.16
CA LEU A 7 -0.14 3.33 6.09
C LEU A 7 -0.46 4.67 5.45
N THR A 8 0.57 5.49 5.27
CA THR A 8 0.48 6.71 4.48
C THR A 8 1.32 6.51 3.22
N ILE A 9 0.69 6.69 2.07
CA ILE A 9 1.38 6.64 0.77
C ILE A 9 1.70 8.08 0.39
N THR A 10 2.98 8.35 0.15
CA THR A 10 3.46 9.68 -0.23
C THR A 10 4.06 9.64 -1.62
N MET A 11 4.19 10.80 -2.24
CA MET A 11 4.71 10.92 -3.59
C MET A 11 5.68 12.08 -3.66
N THR A 12 6.89 11.82 -3.15
CA THR A 12 7.94 12.84 -3.16
C THR A 12 9.15 12.33 -3.94
N PRO A 13 9.74 13.19 -4.80
CA PRO A 13 10.94 12.80 -5.53
C PRO A 13 12.18 12.73 -4.62
N ASP A 14 12.14 13.32 -3.43
CA ASP A 14 13.27 13.28 -2.51
C ASP A 14 13.15 12.08 -1.57
N TRP A 15 13.70 10.94 -2.04
CA TRP A 15 13.69 9.72 -1.26
C TRP A 15 14.49 9.84 0.04
N ARG A 16 15.48 10.74 0.09
CA ARG A 16 16.27 10.94 1.31
C ARG A 16 15.45 11.64 2.38
N ALA A 17 14.65 12.63 1.99
CA ALA A 17 13.72 13.27 2.92
C ALA A 17 12.69 12.26 3.43
N ALA A 18 12.18 11.39 2.55
CA ALA A 18 11.25 10.35 2.94
C ALA A 18 11.87 9.40 3.97
N LEU A 19 13.14 9.01 3.77
CA LEU A 19 13.85 8.17 4.72
C LEU A 19 14.05 8.86 6.06
N ARG A 20 14.37 10.14 6.07
CA ARG A 20 14.53 10.89 7.31
C ARG A 20 13.21 10.94 8.10
N GLN A 21 12.09 11.17 7.43
CA GLN A 21 10.78 11.16 8.07
C GLN A 21 10.46 9.79 8.66
N ALA A 22 10.72 8.73 7.93
CA ALA A 22 10.51 7.37 8.41
C ALA A 22 11.39 7.07 9.62
N GLY A 23 12.66 7.53 9.60
CA GLY A 23 13.59 7.36 10.71
C GLY A 23 13.11 8.08 11.97
N LYS A 24 12.60 9.29 11.83
CA LYS A 24 12.05 10.05 12.96
C LYS A 24 10.83 9.34 13.54
N ALA A 25 9.94 8.83 12.69
CA ALA A 25 8.77 8.09 13.14
C ALA A 25 9.20 6.82 13.87
N GLY A 26 10.23 6.12 13.38
CA GLY A 26 10.73 4.90 14.01
C GLY A 26 11.41 5.13 15.35
N GLN A 27 11.82 6.36 15.65
CA GLN A 27 12.45 6.73 16.92
C GLN A 27 11.45 7.17 17.98
N ALA A 28 10.18 7.30 17.62
CA ALA A 28 9.16 7.71 18.59
C ALA A 28 8.88 6.59 19.59
N ASP A 29 8.52 6.96 20.82
CA ASP A 29 8.19 6.00 21.89
C ASP A 29 6.90 5.22 21.63
N ARG A 30 6.11 5.66 20.67
CA ARG A 30 4.84 5.01 20.31
C ARG A 30 4.73 4.90 18.80
N TYR A 31 3.86 4.01 18.37
CA TYR A 31 3.61 3.78 16.96
C TYR A 31 3.15 5.06 16.25
N GLN A 32 3.82 5.41 15.17
CA GLN A 32 3.56 6.62 14.38
C GLN A 32 2.99 6.35 12.99
N GLY A 33 2.70 5.08 12.69
CA GLY A 33 2.28 4.70 11.36
C GLY A 33 3.46 4.30 10.47
N GLU A 34 3.12 3.83 9.28
CA GLU A 34 4.10 3.37 8.30
C GLU A 34 3.96 4.21 7.04
N THR A 35 5.02 4.33 6.28
CA THR A 35 5.05 5.16 5.08
C THR A 35 5.57 4.37 3.88
N LEU A 36 4.90 4.51 2.75
CA LEU A 36 5.35 4.01 1.46
C LEU A 36 5.46 5.20 0.52
N ASN A 37 6.65 5.44 -0.02
CA ASN A 37 6.87 6.58 -0.90
C ASN A 37 7.06 6.15 -2.35
N PHE A 38 6.42 6.87 -3.25
CA PHE A 38 6.67 6.79 -4.70
C PHE A 38 7.35 8.07 -5.14
N GLU A 39 8.19 7.98 -6.17
CA GLU A 39 8.94 9.15 -6.67
C GLU A 39 8.03 10.18 -7.31
N SER A 40 6.87 9.76 -7.81
CA SER A 40 5.94 10.62 -8.53
C SER A 40 4.55 10.02 -8.53
N PRO A 41 3.50 10.82 -8.80
CA PRO A 41 2.17 10.27 -9.02
C PRO A 41 2.13 9.24 -10.15
N GLY A 42 2.90 9.45 -11.22
CA GLY A 42 2.97 8.48 -12.32
C GLY A 42 3.51 7.13 -11.86
N ALA A 43 4.54 7.12 -11.02
CA ALA A 43 5.09 5.90 -10.47
C ALA A 43 4.05 5.19 -9.60
N PHE A 44 3.29 5.93 -8.81
CA PHE A 44 2.20 5.38 -8.00
C PHE A 44 1.14 4.71 -8.87
N PHE A 45 0.61 5.44 -9.86
CA PHE A 45 -0.45 4.91 -10.72
C PHE A 45 0.03 3.72 -11.56
N GLY A 46 1.31 3.70 -11.93
CA GLY A 46 1.89 2.60 -12.68
C GLY A 46 1.95 1.29 -11.89
N ARG A 47 2.12 1.38 -10.58
CA ARG A 47 2.20 0.19 -9.71
C ARG A 47 0.87 -0.13 -9.07
N LEU A 48 0.14 0.88 -8.61
CA LEU A 48 -1.17 0.70 -7.99
C LEU A 48 -2.29 1.03 -8.97
N THR A 49 -2.48 0.11 -9.91
CA THR A 49 -3.57 0.22 -10.89
C THR A 49 -4.91 0.08 -10.18
N GLU A 50 -5.98 0.46 -10.86
CA GLU A 50 -7.33 0.33 -10.34
C GLU A 50 -7.63 -1.11 -9.90
N ARG A 51 -7.20 -2.09 -10.69
CA ARG A 51 -7.44 -3.51 -10.36
C ARG A 51 -6.71 -3.94 -9.11
N ARG A 52 -5.47 -3.50 -8.94
CA ARG A 52 -4.68 -3.80 -7.74
C ARG A 52 -5.26 -3.11 -6.53
N TRP A 53 -5.65 -1.84 -6.69
CA TRP A 53 -6.26 -1.09 -5.61
C TRP A 53 -7.57 -1.73 -5.16
N ALA A 54 -8.38 -2.23 -6.09
CA ALA A 54 -9.62 -2.93 -5.77
C ALA A 54 -9.34 -4.16 -4.88
N LEU A 55 -8.23 -4.86 -5.09
CA LEU A 55 -7.86 -5.98 -4.23
C LEU A 55 -7.53 -5.50 -2.82
N VAL A 56 -6.78 -4.41 -2.70
CA VAL A 56 -6.45 -3.83 -1.38
C VAL A 56 -7.73 -3.48 -0.62
N THR A 57 -8.67 -2.78 -1.27
CA THR A 57 -9.91 -2.37 -0.61
C THR A 57 -10.78 -3.58 -0.23
N THR A 58 -10.77 -4.63 -1.03
CA THR A 58 -11.48 -5.86 -0.69
C THR A 58 -10.90 -6.53 0.55
N LEU A 59 -9.58 -6.43 0.73
CA LEU A 59 -8.88 -7.08 1.83
C LEU A 59 -8.91 -6.28 3.14
N LEU A 60 -9.16 -4.97 3.06
CA LEU A 60 -9.16 -4.13 4.26
C LEU A 60 -10.17 -4.65 5.28
N GLY A 61 -9.69 -4.91 6.49
CA GLY A 61 -10.54 -5.31 7.60
C GLY A 61 -11.08 -6.74 7.53
N GLN A 62 -10.61 -7.56 6.58
CA GLN A 62 -11.17 -8.88 6.36
C GLN A 62 -10.36 -10.03 6.98
N GLY A 63 -9.16 -9.76 7.47
CA GLY A 63 -8.23 -10.82 7.84
C GLY A 63 -7.73 -11.56 6.61
N ALA A 64 -7.12 -12.72 6.79
CA ALA A 64 -6.55 -13.48 5.68
C ALA A 64 -7.64 -14.15 4.84
N ILE A 65 -7.53 -14.00 3.54
CA ILE A 65 -8.45 -14.60 2.55
C ILE A 65 -7.61 -15.43 1.58
N ALA A 66 -8.08 -16.64 1.27
CA ALA A 66 -7.42 -17.45 0.25
C ALA A 66 -7.44 -16.75 -1.11
N VAL A 67 -6.38 -16.91 -1.90
CA VAL A 67 -6.28 -16.25 -3.20
C VAL A 67 -7.48 -16.60 -4.10
N ARG A 68 -7.95 -17.85 -4.06
CA ARG A 68 -9.12 -18.26 -4.84
C ARG A 68 -10.39 -17.51 -4.43
N GLU A 69 -10.57 -17.30 -3.13
CA GLU A 69 -11.72 -16.54 -2.64
C GLU A 69 -11.61 -15.08 -3.03
N LEU A 70 -10.40 -14.51 -2.94
CA LEU A 70 -10.15 -13.15 -3.38
C LEU A 70 -10.49 -13.00 -4.87
N ALA A 71 -10.04 -13.93 -5.70
CA ALA A 71 -10.32 -13.91 -7.13
C ALA A 71 -11.82 -14.01 -7.39
N ARG A 72 -12.52 -14.86 -6.64
CA ARG A 72 -13.97 -15.00 -6.76
C ARG A 72 -14.68 -13.69 -6.44
N ARG A 73 -14.30 -13.04 -5.36
CA ARG A 73 -14.87 -11.74 -4.95
C ARG A 73 -14.59 -10.65 -5.99
N ALA A 74 -13.41 -10.69 -6.60
CA ALA A 74 -13.03 -9.72 -7.63
C ALA A 74 -13.62 -10.04 -9.00
N GLY A 75 -14.19 -11.23 -9.18
CA GLY A 75 -14.69 -11.67 -10.48
C GLY A 75 -13.57 -11.84 -11.51
N ARG A 76 -12.41 -12.28 -11.09
CA ARG A 76 -11.21 -12.33 -11.94
C ARG A 76 -10.55 -13.71 -11.88
N ASP A 77 -9.74 -13.98 -12.89
CA ASP A 77 -8.93 -15.19 -12.97
C ASP A 77 -7.91 -15.27 -11.85
N VAL A 78 -7.78 -16.43 -11.21
CA VAL A 78 -6.88 -16.67 -10.08
C VAL A 78 -5.43 -16.34 -10.43
N LYS A 79 -4.99 -16.71 -11.62
CA LYS A 79 -3.61 -16.49 -12.05
C LYS A 79 -3.26 -15.00 -12.12
N ARG A 80 -4.18 -14.20 -12.66
CA ARG A 80 -4.00 -12.75 -12.76
C ARG A 80 -4.04 -12.09 -11.39
N VAL A 81 -4.95 -12.54 -10.53
CA VAL A 81 -5.02 -12.03 -9.16
C VAL A 81 -3.75 -12.37 -8.41
N LEU A 82 -3.21 -13.59 -8.58
CA LEU A 82 -1.95 -13.96 -7.94
C LEU A 82 -0.80 -13.05 -8.38
N GLY A 83 -0.74 -12.72 -9.68
CA GLY A 83 0.26 -11.77 -10.17
C GLY A 83 0.16 -10.40 -9.52
N ASP A 84 -1.05 -9.90 -9.37
CA ASP A 84 -1.27 -8.61 -8.70
C ASP A 84 -0.94 -8.70 -7.21
N VAL A 85 -1.27 -9.81 -6.56
CA VAL A 85 -0.92 -10.04 -5.15
C VAL A 85 0.60 -10.01 -4.96
N GLN A 86 1.35 -10.59 -5.91
CA GLN A 86 2.82 -10.55 -5.82
C GLN A 86 3.35 -9.12 -5.85
N VAL A 87 2.83 -8.28 -6.74
CA VAL A 87 3.23 -6.87 -6.80
C VAL A 87 2.87 -6.15 -5.50
N LEU A 88 1.65 -6.36 -5.00
CA LEU A 88 1.19 -5.74 -3.76
C LEU A 88 2.02 -6.19 -2.56
N THR A 89 2.46 -7.43 -2.54
CA THR A 89 3.32 -7.97 -1.49
C THR A 89 4.71 -7.32 -1.54
N GLU A 90 5.26 -7.16 -2.74
CA GLU A 90 6.54 -6.48 -2.92
C GLU A 90 6.49 -5.03 -2.47
N LEU A 91 5.36 -4.37 -2.69
CA LEU A 91 5.14 -2.99 -2.24
C LEU A 91 4.92 -2.88 -0.73
N GLY A 92 4.62 -3.99 -0.07
CA GLY A 92 4.32 -3.98 1.36
C GLY A 92 2.89 -3.64 1.70
N LEU A 93 1.98 -3.63 0.71
CA LEU A 93 0.56 -3.32 0.93
C LEU A 93 -0.24 -4.50 1.42
N VAL A 94 0.18 -5.70 1.08
CA VAL A 94 -0.46 -6.93 1.55
C VAL A 94 0.62 -7.89 2.04
N GLU A 95 0.20 -8.87 2.82
CA GLU A 95 1.07 -9.93 3.32
C GLU A 95 0.44 -11.28 3.01
N ARG A 96 1.30 -12.30 2.91
CA ARG A 96 0.88 -13.69 2.78
C ARG A 96 1.05 -14.37 4.13
N ASP A 97 0.07 -15.15 4.55
CA ASP A 97 0.22 -15.95 5.77
C ASP A 97 0.77 -17.34 5.45
N ASP A 98 1.08 -18.12 6.48
CA ASP A 98 1.68 -19.45 6.31
C ASP A 98 0.73 -20.45 5.65
N ALA A 99 -0.56 -20.21 5.70
CA ALA A 99 -1.57 -21.06 5.07
C ALA A 99 -1.84 -20.67 3.61
N GLY A 100 -1.13 -19.67 3.08
CA GLY A 100 -1.31 -19.21 1.71
C GLY A 100 -2.38 -18.15 1.53
N GLY A 101 -2.94 -17.64 2.63
CA GLY A 101 -3.91 -16.56 2.57
C GLY A 101 -3.24 -15.22 2.28
N VAL A 102 -4.06 -14.24 1.93
CA VAL A 102 -3.63 -12.86 1.66
C VAL A 102 -4.39 -11.96 2.62
N LEU A 103 -3.68 -10.97 3.19
CA LEU A 103 -4.32 -9.99 4.05
C LEU A 103 -3.70 -8.62 3.84
N CYS A 104 -4.49 -7.59 4.06
CA CYS A 104 -3.98 -6.23 4.20
C CYS A 104 -3.79 -5.97 5.69
N PRO A 105 -2.54 -5.78 6.16
CA PRO A 105 -2.30 -5.66 7.59
C PRO A 105 -2.69 -4.31 8.18
N PHE A 106 -3.11 -3.37 7.33
CA PHE A 106 -3.41 -2.01 7.75
C PHE A 106 -4.89 -1.84 8.04
N ALA A 107 -5.20 -1.10 9.12
CA ALA A 107 -6.57 -0.72 9.43
C ALA A 107 -7.06 0.37 8.47
N ASP A 108 -6.15 1.25 8.04
CA ASP A 108 -6.44 2.27 7.05
C ASP A 108 -5.22 2.55 6.19
N VAL A 109 -5.47 3.08 5.01
CA VAL A 109 -4.43 3.52 4.07
C VAL A 109 -4.79 4.94 3.65
N HIS A 110 -3.87 5.86 3.93
CA HIS A 110 -4.01 7.27 3.56
C HIS A 110 -3.12 7.55 2.36
N ILE A 111 -3.69 8.13 1.31
CA ILE A 111 -2.93 8.52 0.13
C ILE A 111 -2.76 10.02 0.16
N ASP A 112 -1.51 10.46 0.29
CA ASP A 112 -1.16 11.87 0.35
C ASP A 112 -0.61 12.29 -1.02
N MET A 113 -1.51 12.71 -1.89
CA MET A 113 -1.15 13.20 -3.22
C MET A 113 -1.50 14.66 -3.31
N HIS A 114 -0.48 15.47 -3.54
CA HIS A 114 -0.66 16.89 -3.75
C HIS A 114 -0.18 17.23 -5.16
N VAL A 115 -1.05 17.79 -5.95
CA VAL A 115 -0.72 18.25 -7.30
C VAL A 115 -0.97 19.74 -7.35
N HIS A 116 0.06 20.51 -7.60
CA HIS A 116 -0.07 21.96 -7.72
C HIS A 116 0.72 22.47 -8.91
N HIS A 117 0.28 23.59 -9.41
CA HIS A 117 1.03 24.26 -10.44
C HIS A 117 2.24 24.95 -9.80
N GLU A 118 3.42 24.43 -10.10
CA GLU A 118 4.64 25.14 -9.71
C GLU A 118 4.74 26.37 -10.58
N ASN A 119 4.78 27.51 -9.92
CA ASN A 119 5.09 28.73 -10.62
C ASN A 119 6.58 28.73 -10.95
N VAL A 120 6.95 27.83 -11.86
CA VAL A 120 8.29 27.88 -12.38
C VAL A 120 8.39 29.20 -13.08
N ALA A 121 9.19 30.11 -12.55
CA ALA A 121 9.49 31.37 -13.21
C ALA A 121 10.00 30.99 -14.60
N ALA A 122 9.09 31.01 -15.53
CA ALA A 122 9.43 30.68 -16.90
C ALA A 122 10.32 31.79 -17.42
#